data_d93d5260e655091bac1c4495a14fe99c
#
_entry.id   d93d5260e655091bac1c4495a14fe99c
#
_cell.length_a   1.000
_cell.length_b   1.000
_cell.length_c   1.000
_cell.angle_alpha   90.00
_cell.angle_beta   90.00
_cell.angle_gamma   90.00
#
_symmetry.space_group_name_H-M   'P 1'
#
loop_
_entity.id
_entity.type
_entity.pdbx_description
1 polymer ?
#
loop_
_entity_poly.entity_id
_entity_poly.type
_entity_poly.pdbx_seq_one_letter_code
_entity_poly.pdbx_strand_id
1 'polypeptide(L)'
;MEKTASATDRRSFLKSGAIVVAPFAAMAPASAFAADDGSKARLARLEDEKAIQALHRDVLQQVNRGERTLATGLTALADDPGHELQVVFTHDGRRAGCRRACTASFRTEFTGSSTLEQMHRLQGQGLHSHEEPRVLVAEYVKGKDGWAIVSLRLA
;
A
#
# COMPACT_ATOMS: atom_id res chain seq x y z
N MET A 1 -1.90 34.83 53.03
CA MET A 1 -3.11 34.57 52.24
C MET A 1 -2.78 33.42 51.30
N GLU A 2 -3.05 32.21 51.78
CA GLU A 2 -2.89 30.95 51.06
C GLU A 2 -4.05 30.74 50.08
N LYS A 3 -3.75 30.30 48.90
CA LYS A 3 -4.76 29.80 47.95
C LYS A 3 -4.33 28.43 47.45
N THR A 4 -4.77 27.41 48.18
CA THR A 4 -4.66 26.02 47.86
C THR A 4 -5.38 25.70 46.55
N ALA A 5 -4.66 25.14 45.59
CA ALA A 5 -5.22 24.58 44.36
C ALA A 5 -5.70 23.12 44.63
N SER A 6 -6.99 22.91 44.45
CA SER A 6 -7.66 21.61 44.57
C SER A 6 -7.27 20.68 43.38
N ALA A 7 -6.65 19.58 43.72
CA ALA A 7 -6.41 18.50 42.77
C ALA A 7 -7.71 17.70 42.56
N THR A 8 -8.26 17.75 41.35
CA THR A 8 -9.44 16.99 40.95
C THR A 8 -9.06 15.52 40.73
N ASP A 9 -9.48 14.68 41.67
CA ASP A 9 -9.26 13.24 41.66
C ASP A 9 -10.14 12.57 40.57
N ARG A 10 -9.48 11.95 39.60
CA ARG A 10 -10.12 11.28 38.44
C ARG A 10 -10.65 9.87 38.75
N ARG A 11 -10.73 9.47 40.04
CA ARG A 11 -11.10 8.10 40.43
C ARG A 11 -12.52 7.92 40.91
N SER A 12 -13.35 8.98 40.97
CA SER A 12 -14.72 8.88 41.52
C SER A 12 -15.84 8.64 40.49
N PHE A 13 -15.51 8.41 39.20
CA PHE A 13 -16.55 8.24 38.14
C PHE A 13 -17.11 6.81 38.00
N LEU A 14 -16.64 5.86 38.82
CA LEU A 14 -17.01 4.43 38.66
C LEU A 14 -17.94 3.87 39.75
N LYS A 15 -18.58 4.71 40.56
CA LYS A 15 -19.38 4.23 41.69
C LYS A 15 -20.88 4.61 41.69
N SER A 16 -21.47 4.89 40.55
CA SER A 16 -22.94 5.09 40.49
C SER A 16 -23.51 4.46 39.21
N GLY A 17 -23.37 3.16 39.07
CA GLY A 17 -24.08 2.34 38.11
C GLY A 17 -25.40 1.84 38.64
N ALA A 18 -26.44 2.66 38.61
CA ALA A 18 -27.80 2.18 38.77
C ALA A 18 -28.23 1.47 37.48
N ILE A 19 -28.30 0.15 37.54
CA ILE A 19 -28.84 -0.69 36.45
C ILE A 19 -30.35 -0.51 36.43
N VAL A 20 -30.86 0.34 35.55
CA VAL A 20 -32.29 0.36 35.21
C VAL A 20 -32.51 -0.69 34.13
N VAL A 21 -32.99 -1.85 34.53
CA VAL A 21 -33.49 -2.88 33.63
C VAL A 21 -34.86 -2.43 33.12
N ALA A 22 -34.94 -1.84 31.96
CA ALA A 22 -36.18 -1.64 31.23
C ALA A 22 -36.40 -2.84 30.29
N PRO A 23 -37.58 -3.46 30.27
CA PRO A 23 -37.89 -4.50 29.30
C PRO A 23 -38.10 -3.86 27.94
N PHE A 24 -37.11 -3.93 27.05
CA PHE A 24 -37.30 -3.61 25.65
C PHE A 24 -38.11 -4.75 25.01
N ALA A 25 -39.40 -4.50 24.86
CA ALA A 25 -40.27 -5.29 24.02
C ALA A 25 -39.74 -5.36 22.60
N ALA A 26 -39.67 -6.56 22.07
CA ALA A 26 -39.20 -6.89 20.75
C ALA A 26 -39.99 -6.16 19.64
N MET A 27 -39.40 -5.13 19.07
CA MET A 27 -39.71 -4.71 17.71
C MET A 27 -38.46 -5.01 16.88
N ALA A 28 -38.42 -6.18 16.26
CA ALA A 28 -37.43 -6.53 15.26
C ALA A 28 -37.71 -5.68 14.01
N PRO A 29 -36.80 -4.79 13.61
CA PRO A 29 -36.95 -4.14 12.30
C PRO A 29 -36.64 -5.16 11.23
N ALA A 30 -37.62 -5.49 10.41
CA ALA A 30 -37.48 -6.33 9.21
C ALA A 30 -36.56 -5.75 8.11
N SER A 31 -35.86 -4.66 8.41
CA SER A 31 -34.90 -3.99 7.51
C SER A 31 -33.44 -4.41 7.69
N ALA A 32 -33.13 -5.29 8.64
CA ALA A 32 -31.75 -5.72 8.91
C ALA A 32 -31.18 -6.68 7.84
N PHE A 33 -32.02 -7.32 7.04
CA PHE A 33 -31.57 -8.29 6.04
C PHE A 33 -31.11 -7.66 4.72
N ALA A 34 -31.60 -6.47 4.36
CA ALA A 34 -31.17 -5.80 3.14
C ALA A 34 -29.82 -5.05 3.27
N ALA A 35 -29.39 -4.74 4.49
CA ALA A 35 -28.13 -4.07 4.77
C ALA A 35 -26.92 -5.04 4.76
N ASP A 36 -27.14 -6.34 4.89
CA ASP A 36 -26.09 -7.35 5.04
C ASP A 36 -25.35 -7.64 3.73
N ASP A 37 -26.06 -7.71 2.58
CA ASP A 37 -25.46 -8.00 1.26
C ASP A 37 -24.54 -6.87 0.79
N GLY A 38 -24.94 -5.62 1.01
CA GLY A 38 -24.10 -4.46 0.68
C GLY A 38 -22.83 -4.39 1.53
N SER A 39 -22.94 -4.75 2.80
CA SER A 39 -21.80 -4.76 3.72
C SER A 39 -20.83 -5.89 3.41
N LYS A 40 -21.32 -7.08 3.09
CA LYS A 40 -20.48 -8.21 2.65
C LYS A 40 -19.74 -7.91 1.35
N ALA A 41 -20.41 -7.32 0.36
CA ALA A 41 -19.77 -6.94 -0.89
C ALA A 41 -18.67 -5.87 -0.68
N ARG A 42 -18.91 -4.90 0.22
CA ARG A 42 -17.90 -3.90 0.59
C ARG A 42 -16.72 -4.52 1.31
N LEU A 43 -16.97 -5.42 2.24
CA LEU A 43 -15.91 -6.14 2.96
C LEU A 43 -15.04 -6.96 2.01
N ALA A 44 -15.66 -7.76 1.13
CA ALA A 44 -14.95 -8.54 0.14
C ALA A 44 -14.07 -7.65 -0.78
N ARG A 45 -14.57 -6.48 -1.18
CA ARG A 45 -13.78 -5.53 -1.97
C ARG A 45 -12.58 -4.98 -1.19
N LEU A 46 -12.74 -4.63 0.08
CA LEU A 46 -11.63 -4.18 0.94
C LEU A 46 -10.58 -5.27 1.16
N GLU A 47 -11.01 -6.53 1.29
CA GLU A 47 -10.11 -7.67 1.37
C GLU A 47 -9.31 -7.84 0.08
N ASP A 48 -9.95 -7.72 -1.08
CA ASP A 48 -9.32 -7.75 -2.38
C ASP A 48 -8.30 -6.59 -2.55
N GLU A 49 -8.66 -5.38 -2.16
CA GLU A 49 -7.75 -4.23 -2.17
C GLU A 49 -6.51 -4.46 -1.28
N LYS A 50 -6.71 -4.99 -0.08
CA LYS A 50 -5.59 -5.33 0.83
C LYS A 50 -4.69 -6.41 0.27
N ALA A 51 -5.27 -7.44 -0.37
CA ALA A 51 -4.49 -8.49 -1.01
C ALA A 51 -3.62 -7.93 -2.16
N ILE A 52 -4.17 -7.05 -3.00
CA ILE A 52 -3.43 -6.38 -4.07
C ILE A 52 -2.34 -5.47 -3.50
N GLN A 53 -2.62 -4.71 -2.43
CA GLN A 53 -1.61 -3.90 -1.75
C GLN A 53 -0.47 -4.74 -1.16
N ALA A 54 -0.75 -5.93 -0.66
CA ALA A 54 0.27 -6.87 -0.18
C ALA A 54 1.16 -7.33 -1.33
N LEU A 55 0.58 -7.77 -2.46
CA LEU A 55 1.32 -8.16 -3.66
C LEU A 55 2.19 -7.01 -4.20
N HIS A 56 1.69 -5.78 -4.18
CA HIS A 56 2.46 -4.62 -4.59
C HIS A 56 3.69 -4.40 -3.71
N ARG A 57 3.54 -4.49 -2.38
CA ARG A 57 4.66 -4.38 -1.44
C ARG A 57 5.69 -5.49 -1.64
N ASP A 58 5.24 -6.72 -1.90
CA ASP A 58 6.13 -7.84 -2.18
C ASP A 58 6.96 -7.60 -3.44
N VAL A 59 6.36 -7.03 -4.49
CA VAL A 59 7.08 -6.64 -5.72
C VAL A 59 8.18 -5.64 -5.41
N LEU A 60 7.89 -4.58 -4.67
CA LEU A 60 8.89 -3.59 -4.30
C LEU A 60 10.04 -4.23 -3.51
N GLN A 61 9.73 -5.12 -2.58
CA GLN A 61 10.75 -5.84 -1.83
C GLN A 61 11.61 -6.75 -2.72
N GLN A 62 10.99 -7.48 -3.67
CA GLN A 62 11.70 -8.33 -4.62
C GLN A 62 12.65 -7.52 -5.51
N VAL A 63 12.19 -6.35 -6.02
CA VAL A 63 13.05 -5.46 -6.80
C VAL A 63 14.20 -4.92 -5.96
N ASN A 64 13.93 -4.44 -4.76
CA ASN A 64 14.93 -3.87 -3.86
C ASN A 64 15.95 -4.90 -3.33
N ARG A 65 15.61 -6.19 -3.36
CA ARG A 65 16.53 -7.31 -3.07
C ARG A 65 17.27 -7.82 -4.32
N GLY A 66 16.96 -7.28 -5.50
CA GLY A 66 17.52 -7.77 -6.76
C GLY A 66 16.94 -9.11 -7.24
N GLU A 67 15.88 -9.61 -6.61
CA GLU A 67 15.21 -10.87 -6.98
C GLU A 67 14.33 -10.71 -8.23
N ARG A 68 13.97 -9.47 -8.57
CA ARG A 68 13.17 -9.14 -9.75
C ARG A 68 13.74 -7.90 -10.45
N THR A 69 13.92 -8.02 -11.76
CA THR A 69 14.36 -6.91 -12.62
C THR A 69 13.20 -6.42 -13.47
N LEU A 70 12.91 -5.12 -13.43
CA LEU A 70 11.86 -4.48 -14.24
C LEU A 70 12.45 -3.63 -15.36
N ALA A 71 13.68 -3.17 -15.19
CA ALA A 71 14.42 -2.39 -16.20
C ALA A 71 15.92 -2.60 -16.02
N THR A 72 16.68 -2.42 -17.10
CA THR A 72 18.14 -2.52 -17.06
C THR A 72 18.71 -1.43 -16.16
N GLY A 73 19.61 -1.81 -15.26
CA GLY A 73 20.26 -0.89 -14.33
C GLY A 73 19.40 -0.47 -13.14
N LEU A 74 18.15 -0.90 -13.05
CA LEU A 74 17.29 -0.62 -11.90
C LEU A 74 17.84 -1.33 -10.66
N THR A 75 18.06 -0.58 -9.59
CA THR A 75 18.59 -1.09 -8.32
C THR A 75 17.60 -0.98 -7.17
N ALA A 76 16.71 0.02 -7.22
CA ALA A 76 15.70 0.20 -6.19
C ALA A 76 14.45 0.90 -6.73
N LEU A 77 13.33 0.62 -6.07
CA LEU A 77 12.06 1.32 -6.23
C LEU A 77 11.55 1.76 -4.86
N ALA A 78 11.19 3.03 -4.74
CA ALA A 78 10.53 3.57 -3.57
C ALA A 78 9.16 4.13 -3.96
N ASP A 79 8.11 3.76 -3.23
CA ASP A 79 6.80 4.36 -3.39
C ASP A 79 6.83 5.85 -3.05
N ASP A 80 6.10 6.65 -3.79
CA ASP A 80 5.84 8.03 -3.42
C ASP A 80 4.80 8.06 -2.26
N PRO A 81 5.20 8.51 -1.05
CA PRO A 81 4.31 8.53 0.10
C PRO A 81 3.11 9.48 -0.07
N GLY A 82 3.23 10.46 -0.97
CA GLY A 82 2.16 11.42 -1.27
C GLY A 82 1.03 10.86 -2.12
N HIS A 83 1.18 9.67 -2.68
CA HIS A 83 0.19 9.07 -3.57
C HIS A 83 -0.28 7.72 -3.03
N GLU A 84 -1.59 7.56 -2.89
CA GLU A 84 -2.19 6.27 -2.55
C GLU A 84 -2.19 5.32 -3.75
N LEU A 85 -2.12 4.02 -3.47
CA LEU A 85 -2.27 2.99 -4.49
C LEU A 85 -3.73 2.98 -4.99
N GLN A 86 -3.95 3.45 -6.21
CA GLN A 86 -5.26 3.40 -6.84
C GLN A 86 -5.45 2.05 -7.51
N VAL A 87 -6.37 1.26 -6.98
CA VAL A 87 -6.77 -0.04 -7.54
C VAL A 87 -8.09 0.12 -8.28
N VAL A 88 -8.09 -0.19 -9.57
CA VAL A 88 -9.29 -0.16 -10.41
C VAL A 88 -9.66 -1.59 -10.76
N PHE A 89 -10.84 -2.01 -10.29
CA PHE A 89 -11.38 -3.34 -10.59
C PHE A 89 -12.21 -3.33 -11.87
N THR A 90 -12.16 -4.43 -12.60
CA THR A 90 -13.12 -4.69 -13.69
C THR A 90 -14.51 -4.93 -13.13
N HIS A 91 -15.53 -4.81 -13.98
CA HIS A 91 -16.95 -4.96 -13.59
C HIS A 91 -17.25 -6.36 -13.00
N ASP A 92 -16.57 -7.39 -13.47
CA ASP A 92 -16.69 -8.76 -12.97
C ASP A 92 -15.91 -9.03 -11.67
N GLY A 93 -15.12 -8.06 -11.17
CA GLY A 93 -14.29 -8.19 -9.99
C GLY A 93 -13.16 -9.21 -10.09
N ARG A 94 -12.90 -9.76 -11.29
CA ARG A 94 -11.87 -10.80 -11.49
C ARG A 94 -10.52 -10.27 -11.94
N ARG A 95 -10.48 -9.03 -12.39
CA ARG A 95 -9.24 -8.36 -12.78
C ARG A 95 -9.16 -7.01 -12.08
N ALA A 96 -7.94 -6.59 -11.84
CA ALA A 96 -7.66 -5.27 -11.33
C ALA A 96 -6.40 -4.71 -11.98
N GLY A 97 -6.38 -3.41 -12.15
CA GLY A 97 -5.18 -2.67 -12.56
C GLY A 97 -4.80 -1.69 -11.48
N CYS A 98 -3.51 -1.43 -11.31
CA CYS A 98 -3.04 -0.34 -10.49
C CYS A 98 -1.96 0.48 -11.19
N ARG A 99 -1.88 1.75 -10.79
CA ARG A 99 -0.82 2.68 -11.19
C ARG A 99 -0.31 3.36 -9.93
N ARG A 100 0.99 3.33 -9.73
CA ARG A 100 1.63 3.93 -8.56
C ARG A 100 2.81 4.78 -8.99
N ALA A 101 2.83 6.04 -8.57
CA ALA A 101 4.01 6.88 -8.67
C ALA A 101 5.11 6.33 -7.75
N CYS A 102 6.31 6.24 -8.25
CA CYS A 102 7.47 5.75 -7.52
C CYS A 102 8.73 6.48 -7.96
N THR A 103 9.74 6.47 -7.12
CA THR A 103 11.09 6.89 -7.47
C THR A 103 11.92 5.65 -7.80
N ALA A 104 12.48 5.62 -8.99
CA ALA A 104 13.32 4.54 -9.47
C ALA A 104 14.79 4.97 -9.40
N SER A 105 15.62 4.16 -8.73
CA SER A 105 17.07 4.37 -8.65
C SER A 105 17.76 3.47 -9.66
N PHE A 106 18.56 4.06 -10.53
CA PHE A 106 19.32 3.37 -11.56
C PHE A 106 20.80 3.45 -11.29
N ARG A 107 21.50 2.40 -11.69
CA ARG A 107 22.95 2.31 -11.64
C ARG A 107 23.48 1.81 -12.98
N THR A 108 24.36 2.58 -13.58
CA THR A 108 25.02 2.24 -14.84
C THR A 108 26.52 2.16 -14.63
N GLU A 109 27.12 1.06 -15.01
CA GLU A 109 28.57 0.89 -15.02
C GLU A 109 29.11 1.27 -16.41
N PHE A 110 30.11 2.14 -16.43
CA PHE A 110 30.81 2.47 -17.64
C PHE A 110 31.78 1.34 -18.01
N THR A 111 31.56 0.68 -19.12
CA THR A 111 32.40 -0.43 -19.59
C THR A 111 33.72 0.03 -20.23
N GLY A 112 33.83 1.32 -20.57
CA GLY A 112 34.98 1.86 -21.27
C GLY A 112 34.90 1.66 -22.79
N SER A 113 33.69 1.50 -23.30
CA SER A 113 33.43 1.31 -24.73
C SER A 113 33.66 2.59 -25.56
N SER A 114 33.57 3.75 -24.91
CA SER A 114 33.87 5.06 -25.51
C SER A 114 35.04 5.76 -24.81
N THR A 115 35.66 6.72 -25.48
CA THR A 115 36.76 7.52 -24.92
C THR A 115 36.30 8.28 -23.66
N LEU A 116 35.06 8.76 -23.67
CA LEU A 116 34.47 9.46 -22.52
C LEU A 116 34.30 8.53 -21.31
N GLU A 117 33.81 7.32 -21.51
CA GLU A 117 33.71 6.32 -20.44
C GLU A 117 35.07 5.91 -19.89
N GLN A 118 36.07 5.78 -20.75
CA GLN A 118 37.45 5.50 -20.35
C GLN A 118 37.99 6.62 -19.46
N MET A 119 37.78 7.87 -19.84
CA MET A 119 38.19 9.03 -19.03
C MET A 119 37.48 9.04 -17.67
N HIS A 120 36.17 8.79 -17.60
CA HIS A 120 35.43 8.70 -16.34
C HIS A 120 35.97 7.59 -15.46
N ARG A 121 36.27 6.40 -16.00
CA ARG A 121 36.89 5.30 -15.26
C ARG A 121 38.25 5.65 -14.69
N LEU A 122 39.10 6.31 -15.48
CA LEU A 122 40.41 6.75 -15.03
C LEU A 122 40.33 7.79 -13.89
N GLN A 123 39.28 8.57 -13.86
CA GLN A 123 38.97 9.55 -12.79
C GLN A 123 38.30 8.90 -11.55
N GLY A 124 38.14 7.57 -11.51
CA GLY A 124 37.46 6.86 -10.42
C GLY A 124 35.93 6.95 -10.49
N GLN A 125 35.38 7.48 -11.58
CA GLN A 125 33.91 7.65 -11.80
C GLN A 125 33.37 6.56 -12.73
N GLY A 126 33.76 5.33 -12.52
CA GLY A 126 33.34 4.19 -13.34
C GLY A 126 31.85 3.80 -13.16
N LEU A 127 31.14 4.50 -12.30
CA LEU A 127 29.76 4.20 -11.92
C LEU A 127 28.93 5.49 -11.89
N HIS A 128 27.78 5.46 -12.53
CA HIS A 128 26.78 6.53 -12.50
C HIS A 128 25.51 6.03 -11.83
N SER A 129 25.05 6.76 -10.81
CA SER A 129 23.77 6.50 -10.15
C SER A 129 22.87 7.72 -10.26
N HIS A 130 21.61 7.52 -10.61
CA HIS A 130 20.62 8.59 -10.67
C HIS A 130 19.25 8.07 -10.21
N GLU A 131 18.40 8.99 -9.82
CA GLU A 131 17.02 8.73 -9.45
C GLU A 131 16.09 9.48 -10.38
N GLU A 132 14.99 8.85 -10.75
CA GLU A 132 13.97 9.47 -11.57
C GLU A 132 12.56 9.07 -11.16
N PRO A 133 11.58 9.98 -11.29
CA PRO A 133 10.18 9.65 -11.07
C PRO A 133 9.67 8.71 -12.17
N ARG A 134 9.01 7.65 -11.78
CA ARG A 134 8.42 6.64 -12.66
C ARG A 134 7.03 6.25 -12.20
N VAL A 135 6.32 5.51 -13.02
CA VAL A 135 5.02 4.94 -12.68
C VAL A 135 5.09 3.43 -12.79
N LEU A 136 4.91 2.75 -11.68
CA LEU A 136 4.74 1.30 -11.67
C LEU A 136 3.29 0.97 -12.05
N VAL A 137 3.13 0.22 -13.14
CA VAL A 137 1.83 -0.24 -13.65
C VAL A 137 1.77 -1.74 -13.50
N ALA A 138 0.75 -2.23 -12.82
CA ALA A 138 0.52 -3.66 -12.61
C ALA A 138 -0.90 -4.06 -12.95
N GLU A 139 -1.04 -5.28 -13.47
CA GLU A 139 -2.31 -5.92 -13.72
C GLU A 139 -2.40 -7.21 -12.92
N TYR A 140 -3.56 -7.44 -12.31
CA TYR A 140 -3.83 -8.56 -11.43
C TYR A 140 -5.03 -9.36 -11.92
N VAL A 141 -5.02 -10.66 -11.63
CA VAL A 141 -6.15 -11.56 -11.87
C VAL A 141 -6.46 -12.32 -10.60
N LYS A 142 -7.75 -12.50 -10.32
CA LYS A 142 -8.25 -13.28 -9.19
C LYS A 142 -8.46 -14.73 -9.63
N GLY A 143 -7.63 -15.63 -9.13
CA GLY A 143 -7.71 -17.06 -9.30
C GLY A 143 -8.42 -17.77 -8.14
N LYS A 144 -8.30 -19.09 -8.09
CA LYS A 144 -8.84 -19.92 -7.00
C LYS A 144 -8.09 -19.69 -5.68
N ASP A 145 -6.80 -19.44 -5.78
CA ASP A 145 -5.89 -19.29 -4.62
C ASP A 145 -5.69 -17.81 -4.22
N GLY A 146 -6.45 -16.89 -4.80
CA GLY A 146 -6.36 -15.47 -4.53
C GLY A 146 -5.89 -14.65 -5.73
N TRP A 147 -5.39 -13.45 -5.46
CA TRP A 147 -4.89 -12.52 -6.47
C TRP A 147 -3.47 -12.86 -6.91
N ALA A 148 -3.20 -12.75 -8.20
CA ALA A 148 -1.88 -12.94 -8.80
C ALA A 148 -1.56 -11.81 -9.77
N ILE A 149 -0.28 -11.47 -9.91
CA ILE A 149 0.21 -10.48 -10.87
C ILE A 149 0.34 -11.13 -12.24
N VAL A 150 -0.29 -10.55 -13.26
CA VAL A 150 -0.22 -10.99 -14.65
C VAL A 150 0.77 -10.17 -15.46
N SER A 151 0.77 -8.86 -15.23
CA SER A 151 1.62 -7.92 -15.95
C SER A 151 2.21 -6.92 -14.96
N LEU A 152 3.46 -6.56 -15.16
CA LEU A 152 4.17 -5.57 -14.36
C LEU A 152 5.15 -4.81 -15.26
N ARG A 153 5.05 -3.49 -15.26
CA ARG A 153 5.95 -2.64 -16.06
C ARG A 153 6.22 -1.33 -15.35
N LEU A 154 7.41 -0.82 -15.56
CA LEU A 154 7.82 0.52 -15.15
C LEU A 154 7.71 1.45 -16.37
N ALA A 155 6.92 2.53 -16.23
CA ALA A 155 6.64 3.50 -17.29
C ALA A 155 7.18 4.89 -16.93
#